data_5b08a7f96918e449d2e8ff153f928e4c
#
_entry.id   5b08a7f96918e449d2e8ff153f928e4c
#
_cell.length_a   1.000
_cell.length_b   1.000
_cell.length_c   1.000
_cell.angle_alpha   90.00
_cell.angle_beta   90.00
_cell.angle_gamma   90.00
#
_symmetry.space_group_name_H-M   'P 1'
#
loop_
_entity.id
_entity.type
_entity.pdbx_description
1 polymer ?
#
loop_
_entity_poly.entity_id
_entity_poly.type
_entity_poly.pdbx_seq_one_letter_code
_entity_poly.pdbx_strand_id
1 'polypeptide(L)'
;MNKRKIISETKAIIYIVLTVLLVKVTVLEAYIVPTGSMENTIMTGDFLIGSRFVYGMRTPDWLGIPYTDIGFFIPYYKFPEFKIPAKGDVLIFKYPRDKYVKYVKRCVAGPGDTLRVSQKKLYVNGEEIPMWERGKYLTAPMQNKFRQPDIFLSSDGNLNRDNIGPIYVPKTGDIFPIHAETNWRYLLPIMLMEGHTATLEDDEVSLEFTLQDPHELWRRKEEKSVYDAYYPKGNLLTPWSKALKDEHFQFLLIDGHPVSEFSEYTVEQNYYWAMGDNRDDSLDSRYWGFVPENNILGEALFAYFSLDFDTWTPRWDRIGTLIR
;
A
#
# COMPACT_ATOMS: atom_id res chain seq x y z
N MET A 1 -44.07 -13.45 -28.04
CA MET A 1 -42.63 -13.27 -28.27
C MET A 1 -42.00 -14.65 -28.54
N ASN A 2 -41.24 -14.81 -29.63
CA ASN A 2 -40.77 -16.15 -30.06
C ASN A 2 -39.68 -16.65 -29.08
N LYS A 3 -39.87 -17.85 -28.50
CA LYS A 3 -38.97 -18.45 -27.49
C LYS A 3 -37.48 -18.47 -27.94
N ARG A 4 -37.23 -18.68 -29.23
CA ARG A 4 -35.87 -18.62 -29.82
C ARG A 4 -35.27 -17.24 -29.81
N LYS A 5 -36.06 -16.17 -29.99
CA LYS A 5 -35.61 -14.77 -29.94
C LYS A 5 -35.23 -14.39 -28.50
N ILE A 6 -36.04 -14.78 -27.53
CA ILE A 6 -35.75 -14.54 -26.10
C ILE A 6 -34.42 -15.20 -25.72
N ILE A 7 -34.23 -16.48 -26.05
CA ILE A 7 -32.99 -17.22 -25.75
C ILE A 7 -31.76 -16.55 -26.40
N SER A 8 -31.89 -16.10 -27.66
CA SER A 8 -30.79 -15.41 -28.35
C SER A 8 -30.44 -14.07 -27.69
N GLU A 9 -31.43 -13.27 -27.34
CA GLU A 9 -31.24 -11.98 -26.66
C GLU A 9 -30.63 -12.18 -25.25
N THR A 10 -31.11 -13.18 -24.50
CA THR A 10 -30.53 -13.52 -23.19
C THR A 10 -29.07 -13.95 -23.31
N LYS A 11 -28.71 -14.78 -24.28
CA LYS A 11 -27.32 -15.15 -24.53
C LYS A 11 -26.45 -13.96 -24.88
N ALA A 12 -26.94 -13.06 -25.74
CA ALA A 12 -26.20 -11.85 -26.12
C ALA A 12 -25.93 -10.95 -24.87
N ILE A 13 -26.93 -10.76 -24.01
CA ILE A 13 -26.77 -10.01 -22.76
C ILE A 13 -25.73 -10.68 -21.87
N ILE A 14 -25.79 -12.01 -21.69
CA ILE A 14 -24.82 -12.76 -20.90
C ILE A 14 -23.41 -12.57 -21.45
N TYR A 15 -23.20 -12.68 -22.76
CA TYR A 15 -21.88 -12.47 -23.37
C TYR A 15 -21.39 -11.03 -23.15
N ILE A 16 -22.23 -10.02 -23.31
CA ILE A 16 -21.87 -8.62 -23.04
C ILE A 16 -21.46 -8.45 -21.59
N VAL A 17 -22.26 -8.95 -20.64
CA VAL A 17 -21.96 -8.86 -19.22
C VAL A 17 -20.63 -9.54 -18.89
N LEU A 18 -20.41 -10.77 -19.38
CA LEU A 18 -19.15 -11.49 -19.15
C LEU A 18 -17.96 -10.75 -19.76
N THR A 19 -18.10 -10.18 -20.97
CA THR A 19 -17.03 -9.40 -21.60
C THR A 19 -16.71 -8.15 -20.79
N VAL A 20 -17.72 -7.39 -20.34
CA VAL A 20 -17.54 -6.20 -19.52
C VAL A 20 -16.87 -6.55 -18.20
N LEU A 21 -17.30 -7.63 -17.55
CA LEU A 21 -16.69 -8.13 -16.32
C LEU A 21 -15.22 -8.53 -16.54
N LEU A 22 -14.94 -9.23 -17.65
CA LEU A 22 -13.57 -9.61 -17.99
C LEU A 22 -12.69 -8.38 -18.16
N VAL A 23 -13.11 -7.40 -18.96
CA VAL A 23 -12.36 -6.14 -19.17
C VAL A 23 -12.15 -5.40 -17.85
N LYS A 24 -13.20 -5.28 -17.04
CA LYS A 24 -13.13 -4.64 -15.70
C LYS A 24 -12.10 -5.30 -14.79
N VAL A 25 -12.02 -6.60 -14.82
CA VAL A 25 -11.14 -7.35 -13.91
C VAL A 25 -9.69 -7.38 -14.40
N THR A 26 -9.47 -7.38 -15.71
CA THR A 26 -8.14 -7.63 -16.29
C THR A 26 -7.46 -6.38 -16.84
N VAL A 27 -8.19 -5.42 -17.39
CA VAL A 27 -7.61 -4.31 -18.16
C VAL A 27 -7.74 -2.98 -17.43
N LEU A 28 -8.97 -2.60 -17.07
CA LEU A 28 -9.29 -1.29 -16.49
C LEU A 28 -10.18 -1.47 -15.26
N GLU A 29 -9.86 -0.78 -14.21
CA GLU A 29 -10.72 -0.74 -13.02
C GLU A 29 -11.04 0.71 -12.64
N ALA A 30 -12.31 0.93 -12.27
CA ALA A 30 -12.75 2.23 -11.78
C ALA A 30 -12.60 2.29 -10.26
N TYR A 31 -12.09 3.40 -9.76
CA TYR A 31 -11.86 3.67 -8.35
C TYR A 31 -12.49 5.00 -7.95
N ILE A 32 -13.00 5.07 -6.72
CA ILE A 32 -13.47 6.30 -6.10
C ILE A 32 -12.42 6.74 -5.09
N VAL A 33 -12.08 8.02 -5.09
CA VAL A 33 -11.08 8.59 -4.19
C VAL A 33 -11.77 9.26 -2.99
N PRO A 34 -11.68 8.67 -1.80
CA PRO A 34 -12.37 9.19 -0.62
C PRO A 34 -11.54 10.18 0.18
N THR A 35 -10.24 10.34 -0.10
CA THR A 35 -9.31 11.10 0.75
C THR A 35 -8.46 12.10 -0.03
N GLY A 36 -8.00 13.16 0.65
CA GLY A 36 -7.20 14.24 0.07
C GLY A 36 -5.68 13.97 0.03
N SER A 37 -5.21 12.75 0.27
CA SER A 37 -3.76 12.45 0.36
C SER A 37 -2.97 12.68 -0.94
N MET A 38 -3.66 12.73 -2.08
CA MET A 38 -3.11 13.04 -3.40
C MET A 38 -3.66 14.37 -3.96
N GLU A 39 -4.18 15.21 -3.10
CA GLU A 39 -4.86 16.46 -3.47
C GLU A 39 -3.99 17.35 -4.37
N ASN A 40 -4.61 18.06 -5.29
CA ASN A 40 -4.12 18.71 -6.49
C ASN A 40 -3.86 17.73 -7.66
N THR A 41 -3.28 16.58 -7.44
CA THR A 41 -3.15 15.53 -8.48
C THR A 41 -4.48 14.78 -8.63
N ILE A 42 -4.99 14.30 -7.51
CA ILE A 42 -6.25 13.57 -7.42
C ILE A 42 -7.05 14.18 -6.27
N MET A 43 -8.27 14.62 -6.55
CA MET A 43 -9.14 15.25 -5.56
C MET A 43 -10.05 14.21 -4.89
N THR A 44 -10.40 14.45 -3.64
CA THR A 44 -11.49 13.72 -2.98
C THR A 44 -12.76 13.85 -3.83
N GLY A 45 -13.39 12.71 -4.14
CA GLY A 45 -14.56 12.66 -5.04
C GLY A 45 -14.22 12.49 -6.51
N ASP A 46 -12.94 12.34 -6.88
CA ASP A 46 -12.57 11.90 -8.22
C ASP A 46 -12.89 10.42 -8.41
N PHE A 47 -13.41 10.09 -9.58
CA PHE A 47 -13.60 8.74 -10.08
C PHE A 47 -12.52 8.46 -11.11
N LEU A 48 -11.59 7.57 -10.78
CA LEU A 48 -10.40 7.29 -11.57
C LEU A 48 -10.57 6.03 -12.42
N ILE A 49 -9.95 6.04 -13.58
CA ILE A 49 -9.62 4.81 -14.30
C ILE A 49 -8.17 4.45 -14.03
N GLY A 50 -7.96 3.24 -13.55
CA GLY A 50 -6.65 2.61 -13.38
C GLY A 50 -6.41 1.53 -14.42
N SER A 51 -5.19 1.48 -14.95
CA SER A 51 -4.72 0.40 -15.83
C SER A 51 -4.23 -0.76 -14.98
N ARG A 52 -4.89 -1.90 -15.09
CA ARG A 52 -4.48 -3.13 -14.39
C ARG A 52 -3.46 -3.95 -15.17
N PHE A 53 -3.39 -3.78 -16.49
CA PHE A 53 -2.54 -4.62 -17.31
C PHE A 53 -1.07 -4.17 -17.37
N VAL A 54 -0.80 -2.89 -17.08
CA VAL A 54 0.54 -2.29 -17.24
C VAL A 54 1.59 -2.99 -16.37
N TYR A 55 1.27 -3.24 -15.11
CA TYR A 55 2.16 -3.93 -14.15
C TYR A 55 1.87 -5.43 -13.99
N GLY A 56 1.43 -6.06 -15.07
CA GLY A 56 1.06 -7.47 -15.09
C GLY A 56 -0.42 -7.68 -14.72
N MET A 57 -1.22 -7.87 -15.75
CA MET A 57 -2.61 -8.27 -15.60
C MET A 57 -2.71 -9.48 -14.66
N ARG A 58 -3.70 -9.49 -13.77
CA ARG A 58 -3.93 -10.63 -12.88
C ARG A 58 -5.37 -11.11 -12.93
N THR A 59 -5.55 -12.41 -12.70
CA THR A 59 -6.88 -12.97 -12.49
C THR A 59 -7.48 -12.42 -11.20
N PRO A 60 -8.83 -12.49 -11.01
CA PRO A 60 -9.43 -12.13 -9.74
C PRO A 60 -8.79 -12.90 -8.59
N ASP A 61 -8.49 -12.22 -7.50
CA ASP A 61 -7.96 -12.81 -6.28
C ASP A 61 -8.98 -12.82 -5.13
N TRP A 62 -10.19 -12.30 -5.40
CA TRP A 62 -11.28 -12.29 -4.47
C TRP A 62 -12.61 -12.57 -5.18
N LEU A 63 -13.39 -13.50 -4.65
CA LEU A 63 -14.74 -13.82 -5.07
C LEU A 63 -15.72 -13.43 -3.98
N GLY A 64 -16.63 -12.50 -4.29
CA GLY A 64 -17.61 -12.04 -3.34
C GLY A 64 -18.59 -11.03 -3.93
N ILE A 65 -19.45 -10.49 -3.07
CA ILE A 65 -20.43 -9.48 -3.45
C ILE A 65 -19.69 -8.11 -3.56
N PRO A 66 -19.72 -7.46 -4.73
CA PRO A 66 -19.10 -6.17 -4.91
C PRO A 66 -19.54 -5.16 -3.84
N TYR A 67 -18.61 -4.35 -3.34
CA TYR A 67 -18.82 -3.33 -2.31
C TYR A 67 -19.22 -3.85 -0.93
N THR A 68 -19.00 -5.15 -0.66
CA THR A 68 -19.19 -5.77 0.65
C THR A 68 -17.96 -6.60 1.02
N ASP A 69 -17.81 -6.93 2.30
CA ASP A 69 -16.76 -7.85 2.78
C ASP A 69 -17.19 -9.32 2.71
N ILE A 70 -18.34 -9.59 2.04
CA ILE A 70 -18.88 -10.95 1.90
C ILE A 70 -18.22 -11.63 0.71
N GLY A 71 -17.25 -12.49 0.98
CA GLY A 71 -16.48 -13.20 -0.04
C GLY A 71 -15.27 -13.90 0.57
N PHE A 72 -14.45 -14.47 -0.31
CA PHE A 72 -13.22 -15.15 0.07
C PHE A 72 -12.13 -14.92 -0.97
N PHE A 73 -10.86 -14.97 -0.52
CA PHE A 73 -9.71 -14.87 -1.41
C PHE A 73 -9.48 -16.20 -2.11
N ILE A 74 -9.08 -16.10 -3.38
CA ILE A 74 -8.67 -17.22 -4.22
C ILE A 74 -7.26 -16.99 -4.73
N PRO A 75 -6.50 -18.07 -5.01
CA PRO A 75 -5.24 -17.94 -5.70
C PRO A 75 -5.42 -17.22 -7.04
N TYR A 76 -4.53 -16.30 -7.33
CA TYR A 76 -4.55 -15.57 -8.60
C TYR A 76 -3.28 -15.87 -9.41
N TYR A 77 -3.38 -15.67 -10.71
CA TYR A 77 -2.25 -15.72 -11.63
C TYR A 77 -1.92 -14.32 -12.11
N LYS A 78 -0.65 -13.91 -12.01
CA LYS A 78 -0.12 -12.65 -12.55
C LYS A 78 0.52 -12.94 -13.91
N PHE A 79 0.07 -12.26 -14.94
CA PHE A 79 0.67 -12.30 -16.28
C PHE A 79 1.93 -11.44 -16.30
N PRO A 80 2.83 -11.64 -17.29
CA PRO A 80 3.99 -10.78 -17.47
C PRO A 80 3.60 -9.30 -17.55
N GLU A 81 4.42 -8.45 -16.96
CA GLU A 81 4.25 -7.00 -16.96
C GLU A 81 4.77 -6.37 -18.27
N PHE A 82 4.14 -5.28 -18.66
CA PHE A 82 4.57 -4.46 -19.79
C PHE A 82 5.50 -3.33 -19.35
N LYS A 83 5.41 -2.92 -18.11
CA LYS A 83 6.18 -1.84 -17.50
C LYS A 83 6.44 -2.19 -16.04
N ILE A 84 7.63 -1.91 -15.56
CA ILE A 84 7.99 -1.97 -14.13
C ILE A 84 7.58 -0.63 -13.51
N PRO A 85 6.98 -0.60 -12.30
CA PRO A 85 6.70 0.64 -11.62
C PRO A 85 7.95 1.50 -11.45
N ALA A 86 7.86 2.76 -11.85
CA ALA A 86 8.98 3.70 -11.85
C ALA A 86 8.70 4.93 -10.96
N LYS A 87 9.77 5.64 -10.60
CA LYS A 87 9.66 6.92 -9.89
C LYS A 87 8.79 7.90 -10.67
N GLY A 88 7.77 8.45 -10.02
CA GLY A 88 6.79 9.35 -10.61
C GLY A 88 5.45 8.69 -10.93
N ASP A 89 5.40 7.38 -11.12
CA ASP A 89 4.14 6.67 -11.39
C ASP A 89 3.17 6.79 -10.21
N VAL A 90 1.90 7.00 -10.50
CA VAL A 90 0.86 7.01 -9.47
C VAL A 90 0.26 5.62 -9.38
N LEU A 91 0.67 4.90 -8.35
CA LEU A 91 0.34 3.50 -8.14
C LEU A 91 -1.01 3.35 -7.43
N ILE A 92 -1.78 2.37 -7.87
CA ILE A 92 -2.94 1.83 -7.17
C ILE A 92 -2.53 0.47 -6.61
N PHE A 93 -2.64 0.29 -5.30
CA PHE A 93 -2.19 -0.93 -4.65
C PHE A 93 -3.05 -1.30 -3.45
N LYS A 94 -3.01 -2.58 -3.06
CA LYS A 94 -3.58 -3.04 -1.79
C LYS A 94 -2.71 -2.56 -0.64
N TYR A 95 -3.33 -2.02 0.39
CA TYR A 95 -2.62 -1.62 1.59
C TYR A 95 -1.88 -2.83 2.20
N PRO A 96 -0.57 -2.74 2.47
CA PRO A 96 0.21 -3.90 2.90
C PRO A 96 -0.30 -4.55 4.19
N ARG A 97 -0.92 -3.75 5.06
CA ARG A 97 -1.44 -4.22 6.36
C ARG A 97 -2.93 -4.58 6.34
N ASP A 98 -3.63 -4.29 5.23
CA ASP A 98 -5.03 -4.66 5.03
C ASP A 98 -5.36 -4.79 3.55
N LYS A 99 -5.38 -6.01 3.07
CA LYS A 99 -5.61 -6.34 1.65
C LYS A 99 -7.01 -5.99 1.11
N TYR A 100 -7.95 -5.61 1.98
CA TYR A 100 -9.26 -5.11 1.54
C TYR A 100 -9.23 -3.63 1.17
N VAL A 101 -8.28 -2.88 1.73
CA VAL A 101 -8.13 -1.45 1.47
C VAL A 101 -7.20 -1.22 0.30
N LYS A 102 -7.61 -0.33 -0.61
CA LYS A 102 -6.79 0.09 -1.74
C LYS A 102 -6.35 1.53 -1.54
N TYR A 103 -5.07 1.78 -1.79
CA TYR A 103 -4.48 3.11 -1.74
C TYR A 103 -4.02 3.55 -3.11
N VAL A 104 -3.99 4.87 -3.28
CA VAL A 104 -3.38 5.55 -4.42
C VAL A 104 -2.28 6.45 -3.87
N LYS A 105 -1.05 6.23 -4.29
CA LYS A 105 0.13 7.02 -3.91
C LYS A 105 1.13 7.09 -5.07
N ARG A 106 2.02 8.07 -5.01
CA ARG A 106 3.10 8.19 -5.98
C ARG A 106 4.29 7.33 -5.57
N CYS A 107 4.81 6.53 -6.52
CA CYS A 107 6.07 5.85 -6.38
C CYS A 107 7.21 6.87 -6.33
N VAL A 108 7.98 6.89 -5.25
CA VAL A 108 9.11 7.82 -5.09
C VAL A 108 10.46 7.14 -5.04
N ALA A 109 10.48 5.85 -4.72
CA ALA A 109 11.68 5.00 -4.80
C ALA A 109 11.26 3.56 -5.15
N GLY A 110 12.09 2.89 -5.90
CA GLY A 110 11.89 1.51 -6.35
C GLY A 110 12.93 0.53 -5.80
N PRO A 111 12.90 -0.73 -6.27
CA PRO A 111 13.78 -1.79 -5.79
C PRO A 111 15.27 -1.43 -5.92
N GLY A 112 16.02 -1.55 -4.84
CA GLY A 112 17.45 -1.23 -4.76
C GLY A 112 17.77 0.25 -4.53
N ASP A 113 16.78 1.14 -4.50
CA ASP A 113 17.00 2.53 -4.16
C ASP A 113 17.23 2.72 -2.65
N THR A 114 18.02 3.74 -2.29
CA THR A 114 18.13 4.24 -0.92
C THR A 114 17.53 5.64 -0.84
N LEU A 115 16.51 5.80 -0.01
CA LEU A 115 15.81 7.07 0.14
C LEU A 115 16.09 7.73 1.50
N ARG A 116 16.01 9.05 1.52
CA ARG A 116 16.05 9.89 2.72
C ARG A 116 15.13 11.08 2.55
N VAL A 117 14.40 11.43 3.60
CA VAL A 117 13.68 12.69 3.71
C VAL A 117 14.40 13.57 4.74
N SER A 118 14.78 14.77 4.36
CA SER A 118 15.43 15.73 5.25
C SER A 118 14.81 17.10 5.08
N GLN A 119 14.21 17.62 6.14
CA GLN A 119 13.52 18.91 6.11
C GLN A 119 12.49 18.98 4.95
N LYS A 120 11.69 17.91 4.78
CA LYS A 120 10.71 17.70 3.69
C LYS A 120 11.29 17.43 2.31
N LYS A 121 12.57 17.65 2.09
CA LYS A 121 13.22 17.33 0.82
C LYS A 121 13.45 15.84 0.71
N LEU A 122 13.04 15.27 -0.42
CA LEU A 122 13.24 13.85 -0.75
C LEU A 122 14.57 13.69 -1.49
N TYR A 123 15.38 12.74 -1.06
CA TYR A 123 16.59 12.30 -1.72
C TYR A 123 16.49 10.82 -2.05
N VAL A 124 16.87 10.43 -3.25
CA VAL A 124 16.95 9.03 -3.67
C VAL A 124 18.33 8.80 -4.28
N ASN A 125 19.07 7.83 -3.76
CA ASN A 125 20.46 7.54 -4.13
C ASN A 125 21.39 8.77 -4.01
N GLY A 126 21.11 9.63 -3.04
CA GLY A 126 21.88 10.86 -2.79
C GLY A 126 21.45 12.08 -3.60
N GLU A 127 20.61 11.92 -4.61
CA GLU A 127 20.11 13.02 -5.45
C GLU A 127 18.79 13.57 -4.91
N GLU A 128 18.63 14.90 -4.86
CA GLU A 128 17.38 15.54 -4.48
C GLU A 128 16.33 15.33 -5.59
N ILE A 129 15.20 14.74 -5.22
CA ILE A 129 14.07 14.60 -6.11
C ILE A 129 13.14 15.80 -5.89
N PRO A 130 12.96 16.67 -6.90
CA PRO A 130 12.07 17.81 -6.77
C PRO A 130 10.62 17.35 -6.53
N MET A 131 9.86 18.19 -5.85
CA MET A 131 8.43 17.96 -5.71
C MET A 131 7.77 17.91 -7.09
N TRP A 132 6.90 16.92 -7.31
CA TRP A 132 6.10 16.89 -8.53
C TRP A 132 5.20 18.12 -8.64
N GLU A 133 4.90 18.55 -9.85
CA GLU A 133 4.24 19.82 -10.17
C GLU A 133 3.00 20.11 -9.32
N ARG A 134 2.21 19.07 -9.05
CA ARG A 134 0.96 19.19 -8.26
C ARG A 134 1.11 18.80 -6.79
N GLY A 135 2.30 18.42 -6.37
CA GLY A 135 2.58 18.10 -4.98
C GLY A 135 2.58 19.34 -4.08
N LYS A 136 2.27 19.15 -2.82
CA LYS A 136 2.22 20.27 -1.87
C LYS A 136 2.66 19.89 -0.45
N TYR A 137 3.12 20.93 0.24
CA TYR A 137 3.27 20.97 1.69
C TYR A 137 2.29 21.99 2.27
N LEU A 138 1.72 21.69 3.41
CA LEU A 138 0.77 22.57 4.12
C LEU A 138 1.43 23.33 5.26
N THR A 139 2.52 22.80 5.82
CA THR A 139 3.18 23.32 7.01
C THR A 139 4.69 23.51 6.77
N ALA A 140 5.33 24.24 7.66
CA ALA A 140 6.80 24.28 7.72
C ALA A 140 7.36 22.91 8.14
N PRO A 141 8.64 22.62 7.81
CA PRO A 141 9.27 21.37 8.23
C PRO A 141 9.27 21.18 9.75
N MET A 142 9.00 19.97 10.19
CA MET A 142 9.09 19.59 11.61
C MET A 142 10.54 19.63 12.06
N GLN A 143 10.75 20.18 13.24
CA GLN A 143 12.10 20.21 13.84
C GLN A 143 12.53 18.80 14.28
N ASN A 144 13.84 18.53 14.23
CA ASN A 144 14.41 17.23 14.62
C ASN A 144 14.17 16.84 16.08
N LYS A 145 13.85 17.80 16.96
CA LYS A 145 13.50 17.52 18.34
C LYS A 145 12.12 16.86 18.51
N PHE A 146 11.23 17.00 17.54
CA PHE A 146 9.92 16.35 17.55
C PHE A 146 10.05 14.93 17.03
N ARG A 147 9.69 13.96 17.86
CA ARG A 147 9.67 12.55 17.49
C ARG A 147 8.23 12.10 17.31
N GLN A 148 7.99 11.40 16.20
CA GLN A 148 6.73 10.73 15.91
C GLN A 148 6.92 9.22 16.10
N PRO A 149 6.24 8.59 17.06
CA PRO A 149 6.40 7.16 17.34
C PRO A 149 5.74 6.26 16.27
N ASP A 150 4.84 6.83 15.46
CA ASP A 150 4.03 6.16 14.47
C ASP A 150 4.66 6.10 13.06
N ILE A 151 5.87 6.66 12.88
CA ILE A 151 6.58 6.53 11.60
C ILE A 151 7.35 5.22 11.52
N PHE A 152 7.58 4.77 10.29
CA PHE A 152 8.36 3.56 10.03
C PHE A 152 9.77 3.67 10.58
N LEU A 153 10.24 2.66 11.32
CA LEU A 153 11.53 2.60 11.99
C LEU A 153 11.81 3.78 12.93
N SER A 154 10.80 4.27 13.64
CA SER A 154 10.95 5.38 14.60
C SER A 154 11.95 5.08 15.73
N SER A 155 12.08 3.82 16.14
CA SER A 155 13.06 3.34 17.11
C SER A 155 14.51 3.36 16.59
N ASP A 156 14.69 3.33 15.27
CA ASP A 156 15.99 3.16 14.60
C ASP A 156 16.55 4.51 14.11
N GLY A 157 16.17 5.61 14.75
CA GLY A 157 16.71 6.93 14.49
C GLY A 157 15.88 7.81 13.56
N ASN A 158 14.81 7.31 12.96
CA ASN A 158 13.86 8.15 12.25
C ASN A 158 13.14 9.07 13.25
N LEU A 159 13.01 10.35 12.90
CA LEU A 159 12.57 11.35 13.86
C LEU A 159 11.09 11.67 13.73
N ASN A 160 10.69 12.00 12.49
CA ASN A 160 9.33 12.40 12.15
C ASN A 160 9.15 12.32 10.63
N ARG A 161 7.92 12.50 10.13
CA ARG A 161 7.59 12.39 8.71
C ARG A 161 8.41 13.26 7.75
N ASP A 162 9.05 14.31 8.27
CA ASP A 162 9.85 15.27 7.50
C ASP A 162 11.37 14.99 7.59
N ASN A 163 11.77 14.01 8.45
CA ASN A 163 13.16 13.65 8.69
C ASN A 163 13.26 12.12 8.91
N ILE A 164 13.48 11.38 7.81
CA ILE A 164 13.50 9.93 7.73
C ILE A 164 14.71 9.45 6.95
N GLY A 165 15.25 8.32 7.33
CA GLY A 165 16.27 7.59 6.58
C GLY A 165 17.71 7.92 6.95
N PRO A 166 18.66 7.30 6.25
CA PRO A 166 18.45 6.57 4.98
C PRO A 166 17.72 5.24 5.16
N ILE A 167 16.83 4.90 4.21
CA ILE A 167 16.12 3.64 4.14
C ILE A 167 16.41 3.00 2.78
N TYR A 168 16.91 1.79 2.78
CA TYR A 168 17.06 0.97 1.58
C TYR A 168 15.74 0.31 1.22
N VAL A 169 15.37 0.30 -0.06
CA VAL A 169 14.17 -0.35 -0.59
C VAL A 169 14.56 -1.72 -1.12
N PRO A 170 14.08 -2.82 -0.52
CA PRO A 170 14.52 -4.16 -0.90
C PRO A 170 14.13 -4.52 -2.33
N LYS A 171 14.95 -5.38 -2.94
CA LYS A 171 14.67 -5.99 -4.24
C LYS A 171 14.78 -7.51 -4.17
N THR A 172 14.15 -8.18 -5.09
CA THR A 172 14.27 -9.64 -5.27
C THR A 172 15.73 -10.06 -5.32
N GLY A 173 16.09 -11.07 -4.53
CA GLY A 173 17.43 -11.64 -4.45
C GLY A 173 18.39 -10.91 -3.51
N ASP A 174 17.95 -9.83 -2.83
CA ASP A 174 18.77 -9.25 -1.76
C ASP A 174 18.92 -10.24 -0.61
N ILE A 175 20.11 -10.34 -0.09
CA ILE A 175 20.45 -11.26 1.01
C ILE A 175 20.71 -10.43 2.27
N PHE A 176 19.94 -10.69 3.31
CA PHE A 176 20.10 -10.10 4.64
C PHE A 176 20.69 -11.15 5.59
N PRO A 177 21.91 -10.96 6.12
CA PRO A 177 22.46 -11.86 7.10
C PRO A 177 21.65 -11.81 8.40
N ILE A 178 21.42 -12.99 9.00
CA ILE A 178 20.73 -13.13 10.27
C ILE A 178 21.78 -13.38 11.35
N HIS A 179 21.86 -12.47 12.31
CA HIS A 179 22.78 -12.48 13.45
C HIS A 179 22.21 -11.67 14.63
N ALA A 180 22.91 -11.61 15.72
CA ALA A 180 22.44 -10.92 16.95
C ALA A 180 22.08 -9.44 16.76
N GLU A 181 22.67 -8.76 15.76
CA GLU A 181 22.44 -7.35 15.46
C GLU A 181 21.46 -7.15 14.28
N THR A 182 20.74 -8.18 13.85
CA THR A 182 19.76 -8.08 12.75
C THR A 182 18.68 -7.08 13.12
N ASN A 183 18.43 -6.12 12.21
CA ASN A 183 17.33 -5.17 12.38
C ASN A 183 15.99 -5.84 12.07
N TRP A 184 15.42 -6.49 13.07
CA TRP A 184 14.14 -7.19 12.95
C TRP A 184 12.97 -6.25 12.67
N ARG A 185 13.03 -4.98 13.10
CA ARG A 185 11.99 -4.00 12.79
C ARG A 185 11.94 -3.64 11.30
N TYR A 186 13.05 -3.85 10.61
CA TYR A 186 13.14 -3.71 9.16
C TYR A 186 12.80 -5.02 8.44
N LEU A 187 13.39 -6.14 8.85
CA LEU A 187 13.33 -7.41 8.12
C LEU A 187 12.02 -8.16 8.33
N LEU A 188 11.49 -8.17 9.54
CA LEU A 188 10.30 -8.94 9.89
C LEU A 188 9.03 -8.51 9.09
N PRO A 189 8.76 -7.19 8.86
CA PRO A 189 7.68 -6.78 7.96
C PRO A 189 7.81 -7.35 6.54
N ILE A 190 9.04 -7.44 6.02
CA ILE A 190 9.32 -7.99 4.69
C ILE A 190 8.95 -9.48 4.66
N MET A 191 9.44 -10.26 5.61
CA MET A 191 9.13 -11.69 5.72
C MET A 191 7.63 -11.96 5.82
N LEU A 192 6.91 -11.17 6.64
CA LEU A 192 5.45 -11.29 6.74
C LEU A 192 4.71 -10.90 5.45
N MET A 193 5.21 -9.91 4.69
CA MET A 193 4.63 -9.56 3.39
C MET A 193 4.88 -10.64 2.33
N GLU A 194 5.89 -11.47 2.52
CA GLU A 194 6.22 -12.63 1.68
C GLU A 194 5.48 -13.90 2.12
N GLY A 195 4.73 -13.83 3.22
CA GLY A 195 3.83 -14.90 3.66
C GLY A 195 4.39 -15.78 4.76
N HIS A 196 5.57 -15.46 5.28
CA HIS A 196 6.12 -16.15 6.45
C HIS A 196 5.30 -15.85 7.71
N THR A 197 5.30 -16.77 8.64
CA THR A 197 4.75 -16.58 9.98
C THR A 197 5.87 -16.24 10.96
N ALA A 198 5.57 -15.42 11.94
CA ALA A 198 6.55 -15.07 12.98
C ALA A 198 5.87 -15.01 14.33
N THR A 199 6.46 -15.73 15.30
CA THR A 199 6.03 -15.75 16.70
C THR A 199 7.23 -15.48 17.59
N LEU A 200 7.00 -14.84 18.71
CA LEU A 200 7.98 -14.65 19.75
C LEU A 200 7.46 -15.32 21.00
N GLU A 201 8.19 -16.31 21.48
CA GLU A 201 7.85 -17.08 22.67
C GLU A 201 9.00 -17.00 23.67
N ASP A 202 8.80 -16.23 24.72
CA ASP A 202 9.69 -16.10 25.87
C ASP A 202 8.86 -16.35 27.14
N ASP A 203 9.50 -16.63 28.27
CA ASP A 203 8.84 -16.88 29.56
C ASP A 203 7.88 -15.76 29.98
N GLU A 204 8.12 -14.53 29.54
CA GLU A 204 7.33 -13.34 29.88
C GLU A 204 6.41 -12.89 28.75
N VAL A 205 6.68 -13.25 27.50
CA VAL A 205 6.01 -12.70 26.29
C VAL A 205 5.69 -13.82 25.31
N SER A 206 4.41 -13.96 24.98
CA SER A 206 3.96 -14.74 23.82
C SER A 206 3.27 -13.79 22.86
N LEU A 207 3.80 -13.65 21.64
CA LEU A 207 3.31 -12.69 20.66
C LEU A 207 3.40 -13.28 19.25
N GLU A 208 2.27 -13.31 18.55
CA GLU A 208 2.23 -13.54 17.10
C GLU A 208 2.34 -12.20 16.37
N PHE A 209 3.28 -12.12 15.42
CA PHE A 209 3.42 -10.95 14.57
C PHE A 209 2.49 -11.07 13.37
N THR A 210 1.69 -10.05 13.13
CA THR A 210 0.81 -9.97 11.97
C THR A 210 0.98 -8.61 11.29
N LEU A 211 0.81 -8.56 9.97
CA LEU A 211 0.75 -7.29 9.25
C LEU A 211 -0.53 -6.52 9.60
N GLN A 212 -1.58 -7.23 9.90
CA GLN A 212 -2.90 -6.69 10.16
C GLN A 212 -3.08 -6.52 11.67
N ASP A 213 -3.36 -5.29 12.12
CA ASP A 213 -3.78 -5.07 13.49
C ASP A 213 -5.24 -5.57 13.65
N PRO A 214 -5.50 -6.59 14.49
CA PRO A 214 -6.86 -7.04 14.75
C PRO A 214 -7.78 -5.93 15.26
N HIS A 215 -7.24 -4.93 15.96
CA HIS A 215 -7.98 -3.77 16.44
C HIS A 215 -8.34 -2.78 15.32
N GLU A 216 -7.55 -2.69 14.25
CA GLU A 216 -7.90 -1.89 13.07
C GLU A 216 -9.13 -2.46 12.35
N LEU A 217 -9.19 -3.78 12.18
CA LEU A 217 -10.35 -4.46 11.60
C LEU A 217 -11.62 -4.26 12.42
N TRP A 218 -11.48 -4.28 13.73
CA TRP A 218 -12.61 -4.13 14.64
C TRP A 218 -13.13 -2.69 14.63
N ARG A 219 -12.23 -1.70 14.64
CA ARG A 219 -12.58 -0.28 14.52
C ARG A 219 -13.30 0.03 13.22
N ARG A 220 -12.90 -0.56 12.09
CA ARG A 220 -13.58 -0.40 10.81
C ARG A 220 -15.03 -0.87 10.81
N LYS A 221 -15.38 -1.85 11.63
CA LYS A 221 -16.76 -2.33 11.79
C LYS A 221 -17.62 -1.42 12.68
N GLU A 222 -17.00 -0.71 13.60
CA GLU A 222 -17.68 0.20 14.53
C GLU A 222 -17.77 1.64 14.02
N GLU A 223 -16.80 2.08 13.22
CA GLU A 223 -16.76 3.44 12.68
C GLU A 223 -17.77 3.59 11.55
N LYS A 224 -18.79 4.43 11.78
CA LYS A 224 -19.88 4.69 10.84
C LYS A 224 -19.50 5.67 9.73
N SER A 225 -18.30 6.27 9.77
CA SER A 225 -17.80 7.24 8.82
C SER A 225 -16.82 6.59 7.85
N VAL A 226 -17.03 6.79 6.55
CA VAL A 226 -16.09 6.39 5.50
C VAL A 226 -14.70 7.00 5.75
N TYR A 227 -14.63 8.20 6.30
CA TYR A 227 -13.39 8.89 6.67
C TYR A 227 -12.62 8.14 7.77
N ASP A 228 -13.31 7.69 8.80
CA ASP A 228 -12.69 7.00 9.94
C ASP A 228 -12.19 5.61 9.55
N ALA A 229 -12.80 4.98 8.53
CA ALA A 229 -12.36 3.69 8.00
C ALA A 229 -11.03 3.76 7.22
N TYR A 230 -10.70 4.93 6.64
CA TYR A 230 -9.47 5.12 5.86
C TYR A 230 -8.32 5.76 6.64
N TYR A 231 -8.60 6.35 7.80
CA TYR A 231 -7.62 6.92 8.72
C TYR A 231 -7.73 6.21 10.07
N PRO A 232 -7.06 5.06 10.24
CA PRO A 232 -7.06 4.37 11.50
C PRO A 232 -6.48 5.28 12.59
N LYS A 233 -7.31 5.58 13.58
CA LYS A 233 -6.90 6.34 14.76
C LYS A 233 -6.10 5.42 15.65
N GLY A 234 -4.77 5.55 15.64
CA GLY A 234 -3.91 4.80 16.54
C GLY A 234 -2.58 4.40 15.94
N ASN A 235 -1.81 3.69 16.71
CA ASN A 235 -0.48 3.29 16.34
C ASN A 235 -0.52 2.22 15.24
N LEU A 236 -0.13 2.62 14.03
CA LEU A 236 -0.08 1.75 12.84
C LEU A 236 1.00 0.67 12.90
N LEU A 237 1.83 0.71 13.94
CA LEU A 237 3.03 -0.12 14.06
C LEU A 237 2.89 -1.28 15.04
N THR A 238 1.69 -1.54 15.56
CA THR A 238 1.49 -2.73 16.37
C THR A 238 1.54 -4.00 15.51
N PRO A 239 2.23 -5.05 15.93
CA PRO A 239 2.95 -5.24 17.18
C PRO A 239 4.35 -4.61 17.28
N TRP A 240 4.90 -4.07 16.20
CA TRP A 240 6.26 -3.55 16.06
C TRP A 240 6.56 -2.35 16.97
N SER A 241 5.53 -1.63 17.34
CA SER A 241 5.63 -0.44 18.22
C SER A 241 5.54 -0.75 19.69
N LYS A 242 5.21 -1.99 20.06
CA LYS A 242 5.37 -2.38 21.46
C LYS A 242 6.84 -2.29 21.82
N ALA A 243 7.13 -1.91 23.05
CA ALA A 243 8.48 -1.78 23.59
C ALA A 243 9.14 -3.17 23.71
N LEU A 244 9.27 -3.86 22.58
CA LEU A 244 10.10 -5.05 22.48
C LEU A 244 11.54 -4.60 22.49
N LYS A 245 12.30 -5.12 23.44
CA LYS A 245 13.72 -4.93 23.48
C LYS A 245 14.37 -5.82 22.45
N ASP A 246 15.54 -5.43 21.94
CA ASP A 246 16.26 -6.21 20.93
C ASP A 246 16.64 -7.61 21.45
N GLU A 247 16.85 -7.77 22.76
CA GLU A 247 17.11 -9.05 23.40
C GLU A 247 15.98 -10.07 23.25
N HIS A 248 14.71 -9.64 23.09
CA HIS A 248 13.59 -10.56 22.90
C HIS A 248 13.64 -11.25 21.54
N PHE A 249 14.23 -10.65 20.50
CA PHE A 249 14.25 -11.22 19.17
C PHE A 249 15.09 -12.50 19.05
N GLN A 250 15.92 -12.84 20.03
CA GLN A 250 16.60 -14.14 20.09
C GLN A 250 15.61 -15.31 20.23
N PHE A 251 14.40 -15.07 20.74
CA PHE A 251 13.33 -16.07 20.93
C PHE A 251 12.31 -16.04 19.77
N LEU A 252 12.67 -15.39 18.68
CA LEU A 252 11.82 -15.31 17.50
C LEU A 252 11.80 -16.65 16.77
N LEU A 253 10.61 -17.10 16.38
CA LEU A 253 10.40 -18.25 15.51
C LEU A 253 9.87 -17.74 14.18
N ILE A 254 10.47 -18.21 13.08
CA ILE A 254 10.00 -17.97 11.71
C ILE A 254 9.53 -19.31 11.15
N ASP A 255 8.26 -19.37 10.73
CA ASP A 255 7.61 -20.60 10.28
C ASP A 255 7.75 -21.78 11.29
N GLY A 256 7.77 -21.45 12.58
CA GLY A 256 7.95 -22.40 13.67
C GLY A 256 9.38 -22.84 13.93
N HIS A 257 10.37 -22.28 13.21
CA HIS A 257 11.78 -22.57 13.40
C HIS A 257 12.48 -21.43 14.14
N PRO A 258 13.34 -21.74 15.13
CA PRO A 258 14.12 -20.72 15.83
C PRO A 258 14.97 -19.90 14.87
N VAL A 259 15.00 -18.60 15.07
CA VAL A 259 15.80 -17.68 14.24
C VAL A 259 17.28 -18.02 14.21
N SER A 260 17.79 -18.71 15.25
CA SER A 260 19.17 -19.18 15.34
C SER A 260 19.52 -20.27 14.31
N GLU A 261 18.54 -20.90 13.68
CA GLU A 261 18.76 -21.89 12.62
C GLU A 261 19.00 -21.25 11.24
N PHE A 262 18.72 -19.95 11.11
CA PHE A 262 18.89 -19.21 9.86
C PHE A 262 20.21 -18.43 9.88
N SER A 263 20.97 -18.49 8.80
CA SER A 263 22.16 -17.67 8.60
C SER A 263 21.89 -16.40 7.79
N GLU A 264 20.88 -16.44 6.93
CA GLU A 264 20.51 -15.36 6.03
C GLU A 264 19.06 -15.48 5.61
N TYR A 265 18.52 -14.37 5.11
CA TYR A 265 17.21 -14.30 4.46
C TYR A 265 17.35 -13.72 3.06
N THR A 266 16.76 -14.38 2.07
CA THR A 266 16.72 -13.89 0.68
C THR A 266 15.37 -13.31 0.37
N VAL A 267 15.32 -12.04 -0.04
CA VAL A 267 14.09 -11.33 -0.40
C VAL A 267 13.46 -11.93 -1.66
N GLU A 268 12.19 -12.28 -1.60
CA GLU A 268 11.48 -13.03 -2.65
C GLU A 268 10.84 -12.13 -3.72
N GLN A 269 10.54 -10.87 -3.40
CA GLN A 269 9.90 -9.93 -4.31
C GLN A 269 10.48 -8.53 -4.23
N ASN A 270 10.15 -7.70 -5.23
CA ASN A 270 10.52 -6.29 -5.23
C ASN A 270 9.61 -5.47 -4.31
N TYR A 271 10.18 -4.37 -3.79
CA TYR A 271 9.48 -3.42 -2.94
C TYR A 271 9.57 -2.01 -3.50
N TYR A 272 8.60 -1.18 -3.12
CA TYR A 272 8.50 0.19 -3.53
C TYR A 272 8.22 1.08 -2.32
N TRP A 273 8.61 2.35 -2.44
CA TRP A 273 8.26 3.37 -1.46
C TRP A 273 7.31 4.38 -2.11
N ALA A 274 6.13 4.51 -1.54
CA ALA A 274 5.06 5.32 -2.10
C ALA A 274 4.66 6.44 -1.13
N MET A 275 4.54 7.67 -1.66
CA MET A 275 4.16 8.85 -0.87
C MET A 275 2.98 9.57 -1.51
N GLY A 276 2.15 10.21 -0.67
CA GLY A 276 1.10 11.09 -1.15
C GLY A 276 1.64 12.42 -1.67
N ASP A 277 1.01 12.99 -2.68
CA ASP A 277 1.37 14.31 -3.21
C ASP A 277 1.01 15.43 -2.24
N ASN A 278 -0.04 15.26 -1.44
CA ASN A 278 -0.34 16.09 -0.27
C ASN A 278 0.49 15.61 0.93
N ARG A 279 1.77 15.97 0.94
CA ARG A 279 2.82 15.44 1.83
C ARG A 279 2.48 15.52 3.32
N ASP A 280 1.78 16.56 3.75
CA ASP A 280 1.47 16.78 5.17
C ASP A 280 0.17 16.10 5.61
N ASP A 281 -0.69 15.73 4.66
CA ASP A 281 -1.96 15.06 4.90
C ASP A 281 -2.02 13.71 4.15
N SER A 282 -1.02 12.89 4.36
CA SER A 282 -0.93 11.57 3.74
C SER A 282 -0.44 10.52 4.71
N LEU A 283 -1.24 9.50 4.87
CA LEU A 283 -0.82 8.23 5.44
C LEU A 283 -0.19 7.40 4.33
N ASP A 284 1.14 7.24 4.35
CA ASP A 284 1.92 6.62 3.28
C ASP A 284 3.12 5.84 3.80
N SER A 285 4.04 5.43 2.95
CA SER A 285 5.19 4.59 3.32
C SER A 285 6.04 5.15 4.45
N ARG A 286 5.98 6.45 4.72
CA ARG A 286 6.64 7.03 5.91
C ARG A 286 6.13 6.45 7.22
N TYR A 287 4.93 5.89 7.22
CA TYR A 287 4.25 5.32 8.38
C TYR A 287 4.25 3.78 8.35
N TRP A 288 3.86 3.16 7.24
CA TRP A 288 3.75 1.70 7.19
C TRP A 288 4.93 0.97 6.55
N GLY A 289 5.87 1.70 5.89
CA GLY A 289 7.03 1.12 5.22
C GLY A 289 6.78 0.78 3.75
N PHE A 290 7.18 -0.40 3.34
CA PHE A 290 7.26 -0.82 1.96
C PHE A 290 5.92 -1.24 1.35
N VAL A 291 5.79 -1.06 0.04
CA VAL A 291 4.72 -1.61 -0.78
C VAL A 291 5.30 -2.79 -1.57
N PRO A 292 4.89 -4.04 -1.28
CA PRO A 292 5.35 -5.19 -2.02
C PRO A 292 4.80 -5.17 -3.46
N GLU A 293 5.57 -5.64 -4.41
CA GLU A 293 5.18 -5.71 -5.83
C GLU A 293 3.86 -6.45 -6.03
N ASN A 294 3.67 -7.53 -5.27
CA ASN A 294 2.45 -8.33 -5.33
C ASN A 294 1.19 -7.59 -4.87
N ASN A 295 1.32 -6.45 -4.19
CA ASN A 295 0.18 -5.62 -3.82
C ASN A 295 -0.18 -4.58 -4.88
N ILE A 296 0.71 -4.28 -5.85
CA ILE A 296 0.46 -3.28 -6.88
C ILE A 296 -0.59 -3.81 -7.85
N LEU A 297 -1.69 -3.08 -7.99
CA LEU A 297 -2.82 -3.44 -8.83
C LEU A 297 -2.76 -2.78 -10.21
N GLY A 298 -2.17 -1.59 -10.31
CA GLY A 298 -2.11 -0.84 -11.55
C GLY A 298 -1.65 0.61 -11.38
N GLU A 299 -1.73 1.35 -12.48
CA GLU A 299 -1.38 2.77 -12.57
C GLU A 299 -2.65 3.62 -12.75
N ALA A 300 -2.76 4.72 -12.01
CA ALA A 300 -3.85 5.67 -12.20
C ALA A 300 -3.64 6.45 -13.51
N LEU A 301 -4.62 6.44 -14.41
CA LEU A 301 -4.49 7.05 -15.73
C LEU A 301 -5.13 8.44 -15.80
N PHE A 302 -6.43 8.52 -15.50
CA PHE A 302 -7.19 9.77 -15.57
C PHE A 302 -8.44 9.73 -14.71
N ALA A 303 -8.97 10.92 -14.38
CA ALA A 303 -10.27 11.10 -13.76
C ALA A 303 -11.35 11.14 -14.85
N TYR A 304 -12.29 10.19 -14.84
CA TYR A 304 -13.39 10.18 -15.82
C TYR A 304 -14.63 10.91 -15.32
N PHE A 305 -14.74 11.12 -14.01
CA PHE A 305 -15.77 11.91 -13.38
C PHE A 305 -15.24 12.48 -12.05
N SER A 306 -15.80 13.58 -11.58
CA SER A 306 -15.49 14.17 -10.28
C SER A 306 -16.73 14.80 -9.65
N LEU A 307 -16.96 14.50 -8.37
CA LEU A 307 -18.07 15.00 -7.60
C LEU A 307 -17.54 15.64 -6.31
N ASP A 308 -17.95 16.86 -6.06
CA ASP A 308 -17.73 17.44 -4.75
C ASP A 308 -18.72 16.84 -3.75
N PHE A 309 -18.22 16.12 -2.74
CA PHE A 309 -19.09 15.43 -1.78
C PHE A 309 -19.73 16.38 -0.76
N ASP A 310 -19.19 17.58 -0.57
CA ASP A 310 -19.75 18.55 0.37
C ASP A 310 -20.94 19.30 -0.24
N THR A 311 -20.84 19.65 -1.52
CA THR A 311 -21.85 20.41 -2.25
C THR A 311 -22.71 19.56 -3.19
N TRP A 312 -22.34 18.30 -3.42
CA TRP A 312 -22.93 17.38 -4.38
C TRP A 312 -22.96 17.92 -5.81
N THR A 313 -21.96 18.74 -6.16
CA THR A 313 -21.84 19.34 -7.49
C THR A 313 -20.74 18.67 -8.31
N PRO A 314 -20.99 18.37 -9.61
CA PRO A 314 -19.95 17.86 -10.50
C PRO A 314 -18.85 18.90 -10.74
N ARG A 315 -17.61 18.48 -10.71
CA ARG A 315 -16.43 19.28 -11.10
C ARG A 315 -16.10 18.99 -12.57
N TRP A 316 -16.69 19.72 -13.47
CA TRP A 316 -16.60 19.49 -14.92
C TRP A 316 -15.18 19.66 -15.47
N ASP A 317 -14.40 20.56 -14.87
CA ASP A 317 -12.99 20.84 -15.20
C ASP A 317 -12.05 19.68 -14.88
N ARG A 318 -12.49 18.75 -14.05
CA ARG A 318 -11.74 17.55 -13.68
C ARG A 318 -11.90 16.37 -14.64
N ILE A 319 -12.97 16.38 -15.45
CA ILE A 319 -13.27 15.28 -16.35
C ILE A 319 -12.20 15.18 -17.46
N GLY A 320 -11.58 14.00 -17.60
CA GLY A 320 -10.49 13.78 -18.54
C GLY A 320 -9.12 14.22 -18.05
N THR A 321 -9.00 14.69 -16.78
CA THR A 321 -7.70 15.07 -16.20
C THR A 321 -6.77 13.87 -16.12
N LEU A 322 -5.65 13.96 -16.83
CA LEU A 322 -4.59 12.94 -16.76
C LEU A 322 -3.87 13.00 -15.42
N ILE A 323 -3.59 11.83 -14.86
CA ILE A 323 -2.81 11.66 -13.64
C ILE A 323 -1.34 11.46 -14.04
N ARG A 324 -0.49 12.42 -13.62
CA ARG A 324 0.94 12.42 -13.97
C ARG A 324 1.78 12.83 -12.77
#